data_f0b5fe34736ae92256f8919167bedc3a
#
_entry.id   f0b5fe34736ae92256f8919167bedc3a
#
_cell.length_a   1.000
_cell.length_b   1.000
_cell.length_c   1.000
_cell.angle_alpha   90.00
_cell.angle_beta   90.00
_cell.angle_gamma   90.00
#
_symmetry.space_group_name_H-M   'P 1'
#
loop_
_entity.id
_entity.type
_entity.pdbx_description
1 polymer ?
#
loop_
_entity_poly.entity_id
_entity_poly.type
_entity_poly.pdbx_seq_one_letter_code
_entity_poly.pdbx_strand_id
1 'polypeptide(L)'
;LNVDPQTGFSPVVWNAWNTQWTGTTVRNSTRTLQSSSSHVFGRGGWINGGRGGPAARIQRTTTTTTTQTLQQTIQHGIDRRDGIRTIVHEEFERQSVGDRVVNREVVAIMRSRNVQFVSKKVKPLTRLYTFFDGYDVTKYCIPKLLEISMTNGVFEVGETVIGRVEKTGLDQDNPTTTPEIRFRVAQSNHREGPYNSPTVTYPENPYTGTTLPTDYSSTSSILNVDTFSLSNEVQGSYYGWAEEGMVLVGASSGATATITNYRLVSDLSATLIGSFYIPDPNNPNHPKFETGTKTFTITNDEDNDVDNATTIAEETFTSSGTIETVQENIISLRNARIERRREFQERNVNRDLGTRVT
;
A
#
# COMPACT_ATOMS: atom_id res chain seq x y z
N LEU A 1 -18.29 0.59 -39.10
CA LEU A 1 -18.78 1.30 -37.92
C LEU A 1 -18.50 2.79 -38.11
N ASN A 2 -19.56 3.58 -38.27
CA ASN A 2 -19.42 5.03 -38.39
C ASN A 2 -19.29 5.61 -36.97
N VAL A 3 -18.08 5.51 -36.41
CA VAL A 3 -17.74 5.99 -35.07
C VAL A 3 -16.82 7.18 -35.17
N ASP A 4 -17.13 8.25 -34.50
CA ASP A 4 -16.27 9.42 -34.41
C ASP A 4 -14.95 9.04 -33.72
N PRO A 5 -13.80 9.19 -34.40
CA PRO A 5 -12.50 8.79 -33.83
C PRO A 5 -12.06 9.63 -32.66
N GLN A 6 -12.62 10.84 -32.45
CA GLN A 6 -12.27 11.69 -31.31
C GLN A 6 -13.05 11.34 -30.05
N THR A 7 -14.31 10.93 -30.19
CA THR A 7 -15.20 10.66 -29.07
C THR A 7 -15.42 9.18 -28.79
N GLY A 8 -15.14 8.32 -29.77
CA GLY A 8 -15.40 6.89 -29.68
C GLY A 8 -16.91 6.53 -29.78
N PHE A 9 -17.78 7.50 -30.13
CA PHE A 9 -19.22 7.29 -30.20
C PHE A 9 -19.73 7.25 -31.64
N SER A 10 -20.67 6.35 -31.91
CA SER A 10 -21.45 6.40 -33.15
C SER A 10 -22.67 7.33 -32.96
N PRO A 11 -23.24 7.86 -34.07
CA PRO A 11 -24.59 8.41 -34.04
C PRO A 11 -25.57 7.39 -33.47
N VAL A 12 -26.60 7.88 -32.75
CA VAL A 12 -27.68 7.01 -32.27
C VAL A 12 -28.59 6.62 -33.44
N VAL A 13 -28.76 5.35 -33.64
CA VAL A 13 -29.75 4.83 -34.62
C VAL A 13 -31.07 4.69 -33.88
N TRP A 14 -31.99 5.61 -34.17
CA TRP A 14 -33.30 5.66 -33.52
C TRP A 14 -34.33 4.79 -34.22
N ASN A 15 -35.17 4.11 -33.46
CA ASN A 15 -36.38 3.50 -33.95
C ASN A 15 -37.45 4.55 -34.23
N ALA A 16 -38.56 4.15 -34.86
CA ALA A 16 -39.71 4.99 -35.05
C ALA A 16 -40.32 5.44 -33.72
N TRP A 17 -40.93 6.63 -33.73
CA TRP A 17 -41.64 7.11 -32.56
C TRP A 17 -42.87 6.22 -32.30
N ASN A 18 -43.07 5.86 -31.04
CA ASN A 18 -44.25 5.18 -30.56
C ASN A 18 -45.02 6.17 -29.68
N THR A 19 -46.25 6.52 -30.08
CA THR A 19 -47.08 7.48 -29.39
C THR A 19 -48.06 6.77 -28.45
N GLN A 20 -47.94 7.09 -27.17
CA GLN A 20 -48.88 6.65 -26.16
C GLN A 20 -49.78 7.83 -25.72
N TRP A 21 -51.09 7.73 -26.02
CA TRP A 21 -52.05 8.75 -25.63
C TRP A 21 -52.39 8.61 -24.13
N THR A 22 -52.26 9.72 -23.37
CA THR A 22 -52.39 9.69 -21.91
C THR A 22 -53.63 10.38 -21.38
N GLY A 23 -54.32 11.16 -22.21
CA GLY A 23 -55.53 11.85 -21.80
C GLY A 23 -56.02 12.91 -22.77
N THR A 24 -57.14 13.53 -22.48
CA THR A 24 -57.76 14.62 -23.24
C THR A 24 -58.07 15.80 -22.33
N THR A 25 -57.84 17.00 -22.80
CA THR A 25 -58.26 18.24 -22.14
C THR A 25 -59.25 18.97 -23.06
N VAL A 26 -60.41 19.35 -22.48
CA VAL A 26 -61.41 20.16 -23.18
C VAL A 26 -61.24 21.62 -22.72
N ARG A 27 -60.94 22.50 -23.65
CA ARG A 27 -60.91 23.95 -23.41
C ARG A 27 -62.17 24.59 -23.96
N ASN A 28 -62.91 25.27 -23.09
CA ASN A 28 -64.11 26.03 -23.48
C ASN A 28 -63.72 27.49 -23.64
N SER A 29 -64.05 28.09 -24.77
CA SER A 29 -63.96 29.51 -25.00
C SER A 29 -65.31 30.05 -25.47
N THR A 30 -65.71 31.17 -24.93
CA THR A 30 -67.00 31.78 -25.28
C THR A 30 -66.75 32.91 -26.26
N ARG A 31 -67.42 32.85 -27.41
CA ARG A 31 -67.42 33.94 -28.40
C ARG A 31 -68.86 34.56 -28.48
N THR A 32 -68.90 35.84 -28.25
CA THR A 32 -70.17 36.60 -28.37
C THR A 32 -70.20 37.24 -29.77
N LEU A 33 -71.18 36.85 -30.56
CA LEU A 33 -71.44 37.46 -31.86
C LEU A 33 -72.66 38.38 -31.70
N GLN A 34 -72.47 39.65 -31.98
CA GLN A 34 -73.51 40.66 -32.01
C GLN A 34 -73.87 40.88 -33.51
N SER A 35 -75.10 40.62 -33.85
CA SER A 35 -75.61 41.06 -35.12
C SER A 35 -76.70 42.08 -34.88
N SER A 36 -76.63 43.26 -35.50
CA SER A 36 -77.60 44.29 -35.44
C SER A 36 -78.33 44.40 -36.76
N SER A 37 -79.63 44.22 -36.74
CA SER A 37 -80.50 44.49 -37.91
C SER A 37 -81.34 45.67 -37.61
N SER A 38 -81.33 46.68 -38.47
CA SER A 38 -82.19 47.85 -38.35
C SER A 38 -83.27 47.79 -39.39
N HIS A 39 -84.52 47.78 -38.93
CA HIS A 39 -85.67 47.86 -39.82
C HIS A 39 -86.30 49.25 -39.64
N VAL A 40 -86.51 49.93 -40.76
CA VAL A 40 -87.20 51.21 -40.82
C VAL A 40 -88.62 50.97 -41.21
N PHE A 41 -89.56 51.15 -40.31
CA PHE A 41 -91.01 51.08 -40.63
C PHE A 41 -91.52 52.48 -40.98
N GLY A 42 -91.81 52.72 -42.25
CA GLY A 42 -92.56 53.88 -42.70
C GLY A 42 -94.04 53.52 -42.77
N ARG A 43 -94.82 54.04 -41.90
CA ARG A 43 -96.25 53.97 -42.04
C ARG A 43 -96.76 55.25 -42.71
N GLY A 44 -97.03 55.18 -44.01
CA GLY A 44 -97.77 56.18 -44.71
C GLY A 44 -99.26 55.98 -44.49
N GLY A 45 -99.88 56.85 -43.76
CA GLY A 45 -101.34 56.97 -43.64
C GLY A 45 -101.79 58.38 -44.02
N TRP A 46 -102.50 58.38 -45.10
CA TRP A 46 -103.18 59.58 -45.52
C TRP A 46 -104.37 59.84 -44.62
N ILE A 47 -104.40 60.90 -43.89
CA ILE A 47 -105.57 61.42 -43.30
C ILE A 47 -105.77 62.84 -43.85
N ASN A 48 -106.99 63.04 -44.38
CA ASN A 48 -107.49 64.27 -44.99
C ASN A 48 -107.27 65.47 -44.15
N GLY A 49 -106.76 66.52 -44.71
CA GLY A 49 -107.00 67.88 -44.32
C GLY A 49 -106.03 68.47 -43.21
N GLY A 50 -105.03 69.12 -43.64
CA GLY A 50 -104.42 70.18 -42.88
C GLY A 50 -102.95 70.00 -42.45
N ARG A 51 -102.09 70.70 -43.14
CA ARG A 51 -100.67 71.08 -42.83
C ARG A 51 -99.81 69.97 -42.26
N GLY A 52 -98.90 69.49 -43.09
CA GLY A 52 -97.93 68.51 -42.81
C GLY A 52 -96.87 68.85 -41.80
N GLY A 53 -96.70 67.97 -40.84
CA GLY A 53 -95.56 67.89 -40.04
C GLY A 53 -94.77 66.71 -40.53
N PRO A 54 -93.45 66.70 -40.44
CA PRO A 54 -92.60 65.60 -40.93
C PRO A 54 -92.91 64.30 -40.15
N ALA A 55 -93.20 63.28 -40.94
CA ALA A 55 -93.44 61.93 -40.41
C ALA A 55 -92.26 61.47 -39.59
N ALA A 56 -92.46 61.19 -38.34
CA ALA A 56 -91.45 60.65 -37.46
C ALA A 56 -91.02 59.25 -37.98
N ARG A 57 -89.89 59.11 -38.43
CA ARG A 57 -89.28 57.85 -38.80
C ARG A 57 -88.80 57.12 -37.54
N ILE A 58 -89.51 56.05 -37.15
CA ILE A 58 -89.10 55.20 -36.01
C ILE A 58 -88.20 54.13 -36.57
N GLN A 59 -86.95 54.27 -36.19
CA GLN A 59 -85.92 53.27 -36.49
C GLN A 59 -85.81 52.32 -35.25
N ARG A 60 -86.20 51.11 -35.44
CA ARG A 60 -86.09 50.07 -34.42
C ARG A 60 -84.82 49.25 -34.76
N THR A 61 -83.81 49.36 -33.93
CA THR A 61 -82.61 48.53 -34.03
C THR A 61 -82.80 47.35 -33.10
N THR A 62 -82.82 46.19 -33.63
CA THR A 62 -82.83 44.96 -32.86
C THR A 62 -81.40 44.39 -32.89
N THR A 63 -80.74 44.38 -31.72
CA THR A 63 -79.43 43.75 -31.56
C THR A 63 -79.67 42.34 -31.00
N THR A 64 -79.33 41.34 -31.80
CA THR A 64 -79.32 39.96 -31.35
C THR A 64 -77.91 39.58 -30.94
N THR A 65 -77.72 39.25 -29.67
CA THR A 65 -76.47 38.76 -29.14
C THR A 65 -76.52 37.24 -29.04
N THR A 66 -75.72 36.57 -29.84
CA THR A 66 -75.64 35.10 -29.79
C THR A 66 -74.34 34.74 -29.15
N THR A 67 -74.39 34.05 -28.04
CA THR A 67 -73.19 33.52 -27.35
C THR A 67 -72.95 32.07 -27.82
N GLN A 68 -71.80 31.84 -28.45
CA GLN A 68 -71.44 30.52 -28.88
C GLN A 68 -70.31 30.02 -27.98
N THR A 69 -70.44 28.81 -27.45
CA THR A 69 -69.36 28.15 -26.71
C THR A 69 -68.61 27.25 -27.67
N LEU A 70 -67.29 27.57 -27.87
CA LEU A 70 -66.38 26.75 -28.62
C LEU A 70 -65.68 25.78 -27.69
N GLN A 71 -65.87 24.48 -27.90
CA GLN A 71 -65.17 23.41 -27.19
C GLN A 71 -64.04 22.90 -28.08
N GLN A 72 -62.81 23.17 -27.69
CA GLN A 72 -61.60 22.60 -28.32
C GLN A 72 -61.13 21.38 -27.48
N THR A 73 -61.01 20.24 -28.13
CA THR A 73 -60.53 19.01 -27.48
C THR A 73 -59.10 18.75 -27.90
N ILE A 74 -58.18 18.78 -26.94
CA ILE A 74 -56.77 18.50 -27.15
C ILE A 74 -56.46 17.16 -26.49
N GLN A 75 -55.94 16.24 -27.29
CA GLN A 75 -55.43 14.95 -26.81
C GLN A 75 -53.93 15.07 -26.52
N HIS A 76 -53.56 14.67 -25.31
CA HIS A 76 -52.18 14.65 -24.87
C HIS A 76 -51.61 13.25 -25.00
N GLY A 77 -50.35 13.16 -25.39
CA GLY A 77 -49.61 11.91 -25.50
C GLY A 77 -48.15 12.09 -25.24
N ILE A 78 -47.48 11.00 -25.07
CA ILE A 78 -46.03 10.93 -24.96
C ILE A 78 -45.53 10.08 -26.12
N ASP A 79 -44.69 10.67 -26.94
CA ASP A 79 -43.89 9.96 -27.95
C ASP A 79 -42.63 9.43 -27.29
N ARG A 80 -42.43 8.14 -27.43
CA ARG A 80 -41.23 7.46 -26.97
C ARG A 80 -40.53 6.82 -28.15
N ARG A 81 -39.22 6.89 -28.15
CA ARG A 81 -38.37 6.09 -29.06
C ARG A 81 -37.16 5.60 -28.31
N ASP A 82 -36.68 4.45 -28.67
CA ASP A 82 -35.40 3.91 -28.28
C ASP A 82 -34.45 3.89 -29.46
N GLY A 83 -33.15 3.97 -29.14
CA GLY A 83 -32.11 3.93 -30.11
C GLY A 83 -30.93 3.15 -29.59
N ILE A 84 -30.06 2.76 -30.49
CA ILE A 84 -28.81 2.06 -30.14
C ILE A 84 -27.66 2.92 -30.60
N ARG A 85 -26.72 3.14 -29.68
CA ARG A 85 -25.44 3.76 -29.94
C ARG A 85 -24.33 2.73 -29.74
N THR A 86 -23.38 2.72 -30.63
CA THR A 86 -22.16 1.93 -30.47
C THR A 86 -21.06 2.80 -29.89
N ILE A 87 -20.41 2.30 -28.85
CA ILE A 87 -19.28 2.94 -28.18
C ILE A 87 -18.09 2.03 -28.40
N VAL A 88 -16.97 2.61 -28.84
CA VAL A 88 -15.71 1.92 -29.01
C VAL A 88 -14.75 2.44 -27.94
N HIS A 89 -14.39 1.58 -27.03
CA HIS A 89 -13.37 1.85 -26.02
C HIS A 89 -12.05 1.22 -26.47
N GLU A 90 -10.97 1.94 -26.29
CA GLU A 90 -9.64 1.34 -26.40
C GLU A 90 -9.34 0.62 -25.08
N GLU A 91 -9.23 -0.69 -25.12
CA GLU A 91 -8.79 -1.51 -24.00
C GLU A 91 -7.34 -1.93 -24.25
N PHE A 92 -6.48 -1.61 -23.27
CA PHE A 92 -5.08 -2.01 -23.30
C PHE A 92 -4.94 -3.32 -22.53
N GLU A 93 -4.71 -4.40 -23.24
CA GLU A 93 -4.34 -5.65 -22.63
C GLU A 93 -2.80 -5.69 -22.51
N ARG A 94 -2.31 -5.77 -21.27
CA ARG A 94 -0.89 -5.92 -20.99
C ARG A 94 -0.61 -7.39 -20.72
N GLN A 95 0.19 -7.99 -21.56
CA GLN A 95 0.66 -9.35 -21.38
C GLN A 95 2.16 -9.32 -21.11
N SER A 96 2.57 -9.81 -19.92
CA SER A 96 3.98 -10.06 -19.64
C SER A 96 4.45 -11.25 -20.48
N VAL A 97 5.51 -11.07 -21.25
CA VAL A 97 6.10 -12.10 -22.11
C VAL A 97 7.24 -12.82 -21.41
N GLY A 98 7.53 -12.40 -20.17
CA GLY A 98 8.60 -12.92 -19.34
C GLY A 98 9.72 -11.93 -19.10
N ASP A 99 10.50 -12.24 -18.11
CA ASP A 99 11.62 -11.43 -17.66
C ASP A 99 12.87 -11.78 -18.47
N ARG A 100 13.58 -10.77 -18.92
CA ARG A 100 14.88 -10.93 -19.56
C ARG A 100 15.95 -10.29 -18.70
N VAL A 101 16.96 -11.06 -18.32
CA VAL A 101 18.17 -10.52 -17.71
C VAL A 101 18.92 -9.69 -18.75
N VAL A 102 18.99 -8.38 -18.54
CA VAL A 102 19.64 -7.43 -19.46
C VAL A 102 21.06 -7.08 -19.03
N ASN A 103 21.35 -7.23 -17.73
CA ASN A 103 22.69 -7.00 -17.21
C ASN A 103 22.96 -7.93 -16.03
N ARG A 104 24.20 -8.36 -15.89
CA ARG A 104 24.71 -9.12 -14.75
C ARG A 104 26.03 -8.51 -14.30
N GLU A 105 26.01 -7.94 -13.13
CA GLU A 105 27.19 -7.35 -12.50
C GLU A 105 27.63 -8.18 -11.30
N VAL A 106 28.95 -8.32 -11.14
CA VAL A 106 29.51 -8.94 -9.95
C VAL A 106 29.55 -7.90 -8.84
N VAL A 107 28.99 -8.24 -7.68
CA VAL A 107 29.06 -7.39 -6.49
C VAL A 107 30.48 -7.47 -5.94
N ALA A 108 31.21 -6.36 -5.99
CA ALA A 108 32.61 -6.30 -5.56
C ALA A 108 32.79 -6.31 -4.04
N ILE A 109 31.76 -5.89 -3.27
CA ILE A 109 31.85 -5.70 -1.81
C ILE A 109 30.78 -6.55 -1.12
N MET A 110 31.16 -7.19 -0.01
CA MET A 110 30.26 -8.01 0.80
C MET A 110 29.16 -7.14 1.41
N ARG A 111 27.92 -7.68 1.40
CA ARG A 111 26.79 -7.05 2.09
C ARG A 111 26.83 -7.37 3.58
N SER A 112 26.34 -6.42 4.37
CA SER A 112 26.18 -6.57 5.80
C SER A 112 25.26 -7.76 6.14
N ARG A 113 25.75 -8.64 6.99
CA ARG A 113 25.03 -9.81 7.52
C ARG A 113 25.78 -10.40 8.70
N ASN A 114 25.06 -11.16 9.51
CA ASN A 114 25.70 -11.97 10.53
C ASN A 114 26.07 -13.37 9.99
N VAL A 115 27.19 -13.86 10.40
CA VAL A 115 27.69 -15.20 10.08
C VAL A 115 28.06 -15.90 11.39
N GLN A 116 27.44 -17.03 11.67
CA GLN A 116 27.77 -17.83 12.85
C GLN A 116 29.14 -18.50 12.66
N PHE A 117 29.94 -18.48 13.70
CA PHE A 117 31.18 -19.26 13.76
C PHE A 117 31.20 -20.13 15.01
N VAL A 118 31.83 -21.29 14.88
CA VAL A 118 32.06 -22.24 15.96
C VAL A 118 33.49 -22.68 15.90
N SER A 119 34.30 -22.29 16.86
CA SER A 119 35.67 -22.74 17.01
C SER A 119 35.76 -23.83 18.07
N LYS A 120 36.46 -24.91 17.79
CA LYS A 120 36.64 -26.05 18.70
C LYS A 120 38.11 -26.33 18.87
N LYS A 121 38.50 -26.89 20.04
CA LYS A 121 39.85 -27.23 20.40
C LYS A 121 40.81 -26.02 20.51
N VAL A 122 40.27 -24.86 20.81
CA VAL A 122 41.05 -23.69 21.22
C VAL A 122 41.43 -23.86 22.68
N LYS A 123 42.37 -23.03 23.19
CA LYS A 123 42.72 -23.06 24.60
C LYS A 123 41.51 -22.71 25.47
N PRO A 124 41.16 -23.55 26.49
CA PRO A 124 40.00 -23.28 27.35
C PRO A 124 40.15 -22.01 28.16
N LEU A 125 39.00 -21.39 28.50
CA LEU A 125 38.87 -20.22 29.37
C LEU A 125 39.87 -19.09 29.00
N THR A 126 40.07 -18.92 27.69
CA THR A 126 41.02 -17.97 27.14
C THR A 126 40.30 -16.91 26.33
N ARG A 127 40.69 -15.65 26.51
CA ARG A 127 40.23 -14.55 25.66
C ARG A 127 40.78 -14.73 24.26
N LEU A 128 39.93 -14.54 23.28
CA LEU A 128 40.23 -14.69 21.87
C LEU A 128 39.91 -13.41 21.12
N TYR A 129 40.69 -13.17 20.05
CA TYR A 129 40.50 -12.08 19.12
C TYR A 129 40.19 -12.67 17.76
N THR A 130 39.54 -11.90 16.91
CA THR A 130 39.09 -12.37 15.61
C THR A 130 39.54 -11.45 14.52
N PHE A 131 40.05 -12.04 13.44
CA PHE A 131 40.53 -11.32 12.28
C PHE A 131 39.87 -11.83 11.01
N PHE A 132 39.54 -10.93 10.11
CA PHE A 132 38.98 -11.27 8.81
C PHE A 132 39.84 -10.64 7.72
N ASP A 133 40.47 -11.49 6.90
CA ASP A 133 41.42 -11.07 5.88
C ASP A 133 42.54 -10.18 6.47
N GLY A 134 43.00 -10.49 7.69
CA GLY A 134 44.01 -9.75 8.41
C GLY A 134 43.57 -8.49 9.16
N TYR A 135 42.31 -8.08 9.02
CA TYR A 135 41.74 -6.94 9.76
C TYR A 135 41.12 -7.39 11.08
N ASP A 136 41.38 -6.69 12.16
CA ASP A 136 40.75 -6.92 13.44
C ASP A 136 39.24 -6.63 13.35
N VAL A 137 38.46 -7.68 13.55
CA VAL A 137 36.98 -7.64 13.53
C VAL A 137 36.39 -8.04 14.88
N THR A 138 37.16 -8.10 15.93
CA THR A 138 36.76 -8.54 17.27
C THR A 138 35.53 -7.77 17.77
N LYS A 139 35.51 -6.45 17.55
CA LYS A 139 34.36 -5.61 17.94
C LYS A 139 33.06 -5.93 17.21
N TYR A 140 33.10 -6.58 16.05
CA TYR A 140 31.93 -6.99 15.29
C TYR A 140 31.52 -8.45 15.56
N CYS A 141 32.22 -9.12 16.47
CA CYS A 141 31.92 -10.49 16.84
C CYS A 141 31.18 -10.54 18.19
N ILE A 142 30.04 -11.18 18.19
CA ILE A 142 29.19 -11.33 19.36
C ILE A 142 29.39 -12.73 19.91
N PRO A 143 29.78 -12.91 21.18
CA PRO A 143 29.80 -14.23 21.81
C PRO A 143 28.38 -14.77 22.00
N LYS A 144 28.25 -16.06 22.11
CA LYS A 144 26.98 -16.73 22.46
C LYS A 144 26.41 -16.24 23.78
N LEU A 145 27.27 -15.97 24.76
CA LEU A 145 26.92 -15.43 26.06
C LEU A 145 27.41 -13.97 26.17
N LEU A 146 26.49 -13.04 26.32
CA LEU A 146 26.78 -11.64 26.63
C LEU A 146 26.84 -11.45 28.14
N GLU A 147 27.83 -10.69 28.59
CA GLU A 147 27.86 -10.22 29.99
C GLU A 147 26.92 -9.01 30.12
N ILE A 148 25.97 -9.10 31.05
CA ILE A 148 24.94 -8.07 31.25
C ILE A 148 24.83 -7.67 32.71
N SER A 149 24.29 -6.48 32.94
CA SER A 149 23.77 -6.02 34.21
C SER A 149 22.28 -5.74 34.05
N MET A 150 21.45 -6.51 34.78
CA MET A 150 20.01 -6.30 34.75
C MET A 150 19.67 -4.95 35.42
N THR A 151 18.78 -4.20 34.76
CA THR A 151 18.23 -2.95 35.28
C THR A 151 16.80 -3.14 35.75
N ASN A 152 16.00 -3.90 35.04
CA ASN A 152 14.61 -4.16 35.37
C ASN A 152 14.09 -5.45 34.68
N GLY A 153 13.17 -6.13 35.35
CA GLY A 153 12.44 -7.27 34.80
C GLY A 153 13.28 -8.55 34.67
N VAL A 154 12.79 -9.48 33.87
CA VAL A 154 13.41 -10.77 33.57
C VAL A 154 13.17 -11.06 32.10
N PHE A 155 14.22 -11.43 31.38
CA PHE A 155 14.11 -11.81 29.96
C PHE A 155 13.39 -13.15 29.80
N GLU A 156 12.58 -13.26 28.75
CA GLU A 156 11.88 -14.48 28.36
C GLU A 156 12.64 -15.25 27.28
N VAL A 157 12.72 -16.58 27.43
CA VAL A 157 13.31 -17.44 26.38
C VAL A 157 12.48 -17.33 25.12
N GLY A 158 13.14 -17.07 23.99
CA GLY A 158 12.51 -16.95 22.68
C GLY A 158 12.05 -15.54 22.31
N GLU A 159 12.08 -14.60 23.25
CA GLU A 159 11.74 -13.21 22.92
C GLU A 159 12.80 -12.52 22.06
N THR A 160 12.37 -11.49 21.36
CA THR A 160 13.28 -10.59 20.63
C THR A 160 13.80 -9.54 21.57
N VAL A 161 15.12 -9.36 21.58
CA VAL A 161 15.79 -8.28 22.32
C VAL A 161 16.36 -7.29 21.31
N ILE A 162 16.18 -6.00 21.60
CA ILE A 162 16.73 -4.90 20.82
C ILE A 162 17.73 -4.17 21.72
N GLY A 163 18.99 -4.09 21.23
CA GLY A 163 20.05 -3.35 21.91
C GLY A 163 20.43 -2.10 21.14
N ARG A 164 20.56 -0.98 21.83
CA ARG A 164 20.98 0.29 21.28
C ARG A 164 21.92 1.03 22.21
N VAL A 165 22.84 1.77 21.64
CA VAL A 165 23.63 2.73 22.41
C VAL A 165 22.79 3.98 22.58
N GLU A 166 22.58 4.43 23.83
CA GLU A 166 21.96 5.72 24.10
C GLU A 166 22.86 6.83 23.60
N LYS A 167 22.38 7.53 22.58
CA LYS A 167 23.08 8.72 22.07
C LYS A 167 22.64 9.95 22.84
N THR A 168 23.60 10.73 23.27
CA THR A 168 23.36 12.05 23.84
C THR A 168 23.79 13.12 22.84
N GLY A 169 22.92 14.10 22.56
CA GLY A 169 23.24 15.24 21.71
C GLY A 169 22.77 15.16 20.27
N LEU A 170 23.47 15.86 19.37
CA LEU A 170 23.09 16.09 17.96
C LEU A 170 23.08 14.84 17.06
N ASP A 171 23.58 13.71 17.54
CA ASP A 171 23.66 12.46 16.76
C ASP A 171 22.41 11.57 16.86
N GLN A 172 21.36 12.02 17.55
CA GLN A 172 20.13 11.23 17.74
C GLN A 172 19.38 10.92 16.44
N ASP A 173 19.59 11.70 15.40
CA ASP A 173 18.80 11.62 14.16
C ASP A 173 19.50 10.82 13.04
N ASN A 174 20.67 10.23 13.29
CA ASN A 174 21.39 9.47 12.26
C ASN A 174 21.34 7.95 12.51
N PRO A 175 20.31 7.24 11.99
CA PRO A 175 20.15 5.80 12.21
C PRO A 175 21.27 4.94 11.60
N THR A 176 22.02 5.47 10.63
CA THR A 176 23.08 4.71 9.94
C THR A 176 24.38 4.58 10.74
N THR A 177 24.56 5.38 11.78
CA THR A 177 25.80 5.39 12.59
C THR A 177 25.62 4.84 14.00
N THR A 178 24.40 4.51 14.41
CA THR A 178 24.14 3.97 15.75
C THR A 178 24.32 2.47 15.73
N PRO A 179 25.19 1.91 16.57
CA PRO A 179 25.21 0.48 16.80
C PRO A 179 23.84 -0.03 17.27
N GLU A 180 23.37 -1.04 16.59
CA GLU A 180 22.12 -1.72 16.94
C GLU A 180 22.32 -3.22 16.83
N ILE A 181 21.79 -3.95 17.79
CA ILE A 181 21.69 -5.39 17.73
C ILE A 181 20.25 -5.80 17.94
N ARG A 182 19.82 -6.77 17.16
CA ARG A 182 18.51 -7.40 17.32
C ARG A 182 18.68 -8.91 17.25
N PHE A 183 18.32 -9.58 18.34
CA PHE A 183 18.51 -11.02 18.44
C PHE A 183 17.38 -11.69 19.23
N ARG A 184 17.32 -13.01 19.17
CA ARG A 184 16.43 -13.84 19.98
C ARG A 184 17.16 -14.36 21.21
N VAL A 185 16.48 -14.38 22.35
CA VAL A 185 17.01 -14.94 23.58
C VAL A 185 16.93 -16.47 23.54
N ALA A 186 18.05 -17.14 23.72
CA ALA A 186 18.10 -18.56 23.93
C ALA A 186 18.02 -18.91 25.43
N GLN A 187 17.86 -20.20 25.74
CA GLN A 187 17.95 -20.67 27.13
C GLN A 187 19.32 -20.33 27.72
N SER A 188 19.38 -20.05 29.03
CA SER A 188 20.63 -19.64 29.69
C SER A 188 21.75 -20.68 29.55
N ASN A 189 21.40 -21.94 29.50
CA ASN A 189 22.31 -23.07 29.31
C ASN A 189 22.41 -23.58 27.86
N HIS A 190 21.78 -22.89 26.89
CA HIS A 190 21.81 -23.26 25.48
C HIS A 190 23.17 -22.94 24.85
N ARG A 191 23.80 -23.90 24.25
CA ARG A 191 25.11 -23.75 23.61
C ARG A 191 25.04 -23.87 22.10
N GLU A 192 24.51 -24.95 21.56
CA GLU A 192 24.39 -25.21 20.14
C GLU A 192 22.95 -25.56 19.74
N GLY A 193 22.59 -25.30 18.50
CA GLY A 193 21.30 -25.62 17.92
C GLY A 193 20.27 -24.49 18.09
N PRO A 194 19.01 -24.73 17.74
CA PRO A 194 17.91 -23.80 17.91
C PRO A 194 17.70 -23.42 19.39
N TYR A 195 17.26 -22.21 19.67
CA TYR A 195 17.09 -21.65 21.02
C TYR A 195 16.20 -22.54 21.93
N ASN A 196 15.21 -23.21 21.37
CA ASN A 196 14.24 -24.04 22.09
C ASN A 196 14.59 -25.54 22.12
N SER A 197 15.70 -25.93 21.49
CA SER A 197 16.13 -27.34 21.40
C SER A 197 17.65 -27.42 21.47
N PRO A 198 18.24 -27.12 22.61
CA PRO A 198 19.69 -27.14 22.75
C PRO A 198 20.21 -28.59 22.63
N THR A 199 21.22 -28.78 21.78
CA THR A 199 21.92 -30.07 21.65
C THR A 199 22.99 -30.26 22.69
N VAL A 200 23.62 -29.15 23.09
CA VAL A 200 24.69 -29.10 24.10
C VAL A 200 24.45 -27.89 25.02
N THR A 201 24.60 -28.09 26.31
CA THR A 201 24.53 -27.02 27.31
C THR A 201 25.89 -26.51 27.69
N TYR A 202 25.99 -25.24 28.12
CA TYR A 202 27.19 -24.72 28.74
C TYR A 202 27.34 -25.35 30.14
N PRO A 203 28.50 -25.92 30.49
CA PRO A 203 28.71 -26.43 31.85
C PRO A 203 28.92 -25.30 32.85
N GLU A 204 29.65 -24.26 32.43
CA GLU A 204 30.04 -23.13 33.27
C GLU A 204 29.99 -21.83 32.50
N ASN A 205 29.83 -20.73 33.23
CA ASN A 205 30.01 -19.40 32.74
C ASN A 205 31.50 -19.17 32.46
N PRO A 206 31.95 -18.94 31.23
CA PRO A 206 33.36 -18.78 30.90
C PRO A 206 33.98 -17.51 31.46
N TYR A 207 33.20 -16.55 31.95
CA TYR A 207 33.68 -15.29 32.51
C TYR A 207 33.95 -15.39 34.00
N THR A 208 33.18 -16.21 34.73
CA THR A 208 33.22 -16.28 36.20
C THR A 208 33.56 -17.67 36.71
N GLY A 209 33.53 -18.71 35.90
CA GLY A 209 33.74 -20.11 36.29
C GLY A 209 32.61 -20.67 37.18
N THR A 210 31.47 -19.99 37.24
CA THR A 210 30.30 -20.47 38.01
C THR A 210 29.38 -21.30 37.11
N THR A 211 28.62 -22.24 37.75
CA THR A 211 27.61 -23.00 37.01
C THR A 211 26.53 -22.07 36.48
N LEU A 212 26.17 -22.25 35.21
CA LEU A 212 25.11 -21.48 34.57
C LEU A 212 23.74 -21.89 35.13
N PRO A 213 22.89 -20.93 35.50
CA PRO A 213 21.51 -21.20 35.86
C PRO A 213 20.72 -21.74 34.69
N THR A 214 19.63 -22.46 34.92
CA THR A 214 18.72 -22.92 33.88
C THR A 214 17.77 -21.83 33.40
N ASP A 215 17.46 -20.87 34.25
CA ASP A 215 16.47 -19.84 34.00
C ASP A 215 17.07 -18.45 34.22
N TYR A 216 16.52 -17.46 33.55
CA TYR A 216 16.83 -16.06 33.77
C TYR A 216 16.15 -15.53 35.04
N SER A 217 16.76 -14.53 35.66
CA SER A 217 16.27 -13.83 36.83
C SER A 217 16.57 -12.34 36.74
N SER A 218 16.05 -11.57 37.66
CA SER A 218 16.34 -10.14 37.79
C SER A 218 17.80 -9.83 38.21
N THR A 219 18.57 -10.87 38.50
CA THR A 219 19.99 -10.77 38.87
C THR A 219 20.90 -11.52 37.89
N SER A 220 20.37 -11.90 36.73
CA SER A 220 21.16 -12.55 35.68
C SER A 220 22.32 -11.68 35.26
N SER A 221 23.52 -12.25 35.20
CA SER A 221 24.75 -11.57 34.77
C SER A 221 25.15 -11.92 33.33
N ILE A 222 24.40 -12.83 32.71
CA ILE A 222 24.60 -13.24 31.31
C ILE A 222 23.25 -13.30 30.58
N LEU A 223 23.32 -13.09 29.26
CA LEU A 223 22.23 -13.28 28.35
C LEU A 223 22.70 -14.13 27.15
N ASN A 224 21.99 -15.22 26.87
CA ASN A 224 22.35 -16.13 25.78
C ASN A 224 21.71 -15.70 24.48
N VAL A 225 22.55 -15.40 23.49
CA VAL A 225 22.14 -15.01 22.14
C VAL A 225 21.90 -16.26 21.31
N ASP A 226 20.74 -16.33 20.64
CA ASP A 226 20.51 -17.35 19.63
C ASP A 226 21.29 -16.97 18.34
N THR A 227 22.57 -17.35 18.34
CA THR A 227 23.46 -17.09 17.19
C THR A 227 23.07 -17.83 15.93
N PHE A 228 22.29 -18.92 16.05
CA PHE A 228 21.78 -19.65 14.90
C PHE A 228 20.71 -18.82 14.16
N SER A 229 19.71 -18.33 14.88
CA SER A 229 18.67 -17.45 14.28
C SER A 229 19.28 -16.15 13.77
N LEU A 230 20.23 -15.57 14.48
CA LEU A 230 20.92 -14.35 14.08
C LEU A 230 21.62 -14.48 12.70
N SER A 231 22.09 -15.69 12.37
CA SER A 231 22.82 -15.96 11.13
C SER A 231 21.99 -16.58 10.00
N ASN A 232 20.89 -17.26 10.34
CA ASN A 232 20.13 -18.10 9.40
C ASN A 232 18.69 -17.67 9.14
N GLU A 233 18.15 -16.74 9.93
CA GLU A 233 16.79 -16.27 9.70
C GLU A 233 16.69 -15.26 8.53
N VAL A 234 15.45 -15.02 8.10
CA VAL A 234 15.12 -14.11 7.00
C VAL A 234 15.78 -12.75 7.22
N GLN A 235 16.43 -12.29 6.21
CA GLN A 235 17.20 -11.04 6.18
C GLN A 235 16.39 -9.87 6.77
N GLY A 236 16.92 -9.25 7.84
CA GLY A 236 16.30 -8.09 8.50
C GLY A 236 15.53 -8.39 9.80
N SER A 237 15.31 -9.66 10.18
CA SER A 237 14.66 -9.99 11.45
C SER A 237 15.62 -9.87 12.63
N TYR A 238 16.82 -10.42 12.50
CA TYR A 238 17.89 -10.36 13.48
C TYR A 238 19.19 -9.94 12.79
N TYR A 239 19.92 -9.04 13.43
CA TYR A 239 21.15 -8.47 12.85
C TYR A 239 21.94 -7.66 13.87
N GLY A 240 23.13 -7.28 13.51
CA GLY A 240 23.92 -6.27 14.19
C GLY A 240 25.06 -6.82 15.03
N TRP A 241 25.64 -5.95 15.83
CA TRP A 241 26.74 -6.25 16.73
C TRP A 241 26.52 -5.58 18.09
N ALA A 242 27.22 -6.04 19.11
CA ALA A 242 27.12 -5.54 20.47
C ALA A 242 28.26 -4.56 20.79
N GLU A 243 27.96 -3.56 21.59
CA GLU A 243 28.95 -2.68 22.21
C GLU A 243 28.74 -2.59 23.72
N GLU A 244 29.80 -2.34 24.45
CA GLU A 244 29.74 -2.11 25.90
C GLU A 244 28.92 -0.84 26.17
N GLY A 245 28.07 -0.89 27.21
CA GLY A 245 27.14 0.20 27.55
C GLY A 245 25.84 0.21 26.74
N MET A 246 25.68 -0.70 25.79
CA MET A 246 24.44 -0.83 25.03
C MET A 246 23.27 -1.24 25.94
N VAL A 247 22.12 -0.57 25.83
CA VAL A 247 20.91 -0.89 26.55
C VAL A 247 20.10 -1.90 25.76
N LEU A 248 19.82 -3.03 26.39
CA LEU A 248 19.00 -4.13 25.84
C LEU A 248 17.57 -4.00 26.37
N VAL A 249 16.58 -4.18 25.48
CA VAL A 249 15.16 -4.17 25.83
C VAL A 249 14.48 -5.40 25.27
N GLY A 250 13.85 -6.20 26.13
CA GLY A 250 13.01 -7.34 25.74
C GLY A 250 11.69 -6.86 25.16
N ALA A 251 11.32 -7.36 23.97
CA ALA A 251 10.13 -6.93 23.27
C ALA A 251 8.82 -7.41 23.91
N SER A 252 8.85 -8.58 24.56
CA SER A 252 7.67 -9.18 25.22
C SER A 252 7.67 -8.90 26.72
N SER A 253 8.80 -9.13 27.37
CA SER A 253 8.93 -8.99 28.84
C SER A 253 9.04 -7.54 29.28
N GLY A 254 9.50 -6.64 28.42
CA GLY A 254 9.90 -5.28 28.79
C GLY A 254 11.13 -5.25 29.73
N ALA A 255 11.84 -6.37 29.89
CA ALA A 255 13.05 -6.43 30.68
C ALA A 255 14.13 -5.54 30.07
N THR A 256 14.94 -4.93 30.94
CA THR A 256 16.04 -4.06 30.53
C THR A 256 17.32 -4.46 31.20
N ALA A 257 18.42 -4.42 30.43
CA ALA A 257 19.76 -4.67 30.91
C ALA A 257 20.76 -3.83 30.12
N THR A 258 21.95 -3.65 30.68
CA THR A 258 23.07 -3.01 30.01
C THR A 258 24.14 -4.04 29.73
N ILE A 259 24.72 -4.04 28.51
CA ILE A 259 25.88 -4.88 28.19
C ILE A 259 27.08 -4.34 28.95
N THR A 260 27.65 -5.15 29.81
CA THR A 260 28.86 -4.80 30.56
C THR A 260 30.13 -5.22 29.84
N ASN A 261 30.05 -6.29 29.05
CA ASN A 261 31.17 -6.77 28.25
C ASN A 261 30.67 -7.73 27.15
N TYR A 262 31.45 -7.90 26.09
CA TYR A 262 31.19 -8.85 25.01
C TYR A 262 32.45 -9.60 24.57
N ARG A 263 33.35 -9.86 25.52
CA ARG A 263 34.59 -10.58 25.27
C ARG A 263 34.32 -11.95 24.66
N LEU A 264 35.16 -12.30 23.69
CA LEU A 264 35.20 -13.64 23.13
C LEU A 264 36.05 -14.52 24.07
N VAL A 265 35.43 -15.34 24.88
CA VAL A 265 36.09 -16.26 25.78
C VAL A 265 35.66 -17.70 25.50
N SER A 266 36.61 -18.57 25.25
CA SER A 266 36.32 -20.00 25.06
C SER A 266 35.78 -20.62 26.35
N ASP A 267 34.86 -21.57 26.26
CA ASP A 267 34.35 -22.32 27.38
C ASP A 267 35.34 -23.38 27.92
N LEU A 268 34.95 -24.04 29.02
CA LEU A 268 35.75 -25.11 29.64
C LEU A 268 36.00 -26.28 28.66
N SER A 269 35.10 -26.53 27.72
CA SER A 269 35.26 -27.57 26.71
C SER A 269 36.05 -27.12 25.46
N ALA A 270 36.80 -26.04 25.58
CA ALA A 270 37.64 -25.53 24.49
C ALA A 270 36.86 -25.13 23.23
N THR A 271 35.65 -24.62 23.40
CA THR A 271 34.76 -24.19 22.31
C THR A 271 34.44 -22.69 22.47
N LEU A 272 34.42 -22.00 21.35
CA LEU A 272 33.90 -20.63 21.24
C LEU A 272 32.81 -20.61 20.17
N ILE A 273 31.64 -20.11 20.53
CA ILE A 273 30.53 -19.87 19.59
C ILE A 273 30.23 -18.39 19.58
N GLY A 274 30.05 -17.86 18.41
CA GLY A 274 29.72 -16.45 18.23
C GLY A 274 29.11 -16.17 16.87
N SER A 275 28.83 -14.91 16.65
CA SER A 275 28.31 -14.39 15.39
C SER A 275 29.17 -13.21 14.95
N PHE A 276 29.77 -13.29 13.77
CA PHE A 276 30.49 -12.22 13.14
C PHE A 276 29.50 -11.40 12.30
N TYR A 277 29.39 -10.12 12.61
CA TYR A 277 28.65 -9.16 11.81
C TYR A 277 29.58 -8.57 10.73
N ILE A 278 29.33 -8.89 9.47
CA ILE A 278 30.00 -8.23 8.37
C ILE A 278 29.51 -6.79 8.31
N PRO A 279 30.36 -5.78 8.55
CA PRO A 279 29.94 -4.39 8.63
C PRO A 279 29.30 -3.85 7.36
N ASP A 280 28.41 -2.85 7.51
CA ASP A 280 27.74 -2.19 6.38
C ASP A 280 28.77 -1.37 5.57
N PRO A 281 28.97 -1.71 4.29
CA PRO A 281 29.92 -1.00 3.43
C PRO A 281 29.51 0.45 3.12
N ASN A 282 28.24 0.79 3.35
CA ASN A 282 27.75 2.15 3.15
C ASN A 282 28.13 3.09 4.30
N ASN A 283 28.49 2.54 5.47
CA ASN A 283 28.95 3.34 6.59
C ASN A 283 30.46 3.68 6.38
N PRO A 284 30.84 4.97 6.30
CA PRO A 284 32.22 5.37 6.05
C PRO A 284 33.19 4.96 7.16
N ASN A 285 32.70 4.71 8.37
CA ASN A 285 33.51 4.34 9.54
C ASN A 285 33.71 2.82 9.66
N HIS A 286 33.11 2.03 8.78
CA HIS A 286 33.22 0.59 8.80
C HIS A 286 34.25 0.09 7.77
N PRO A 287 34.98 -0.99 8.07
CA PRO A 287 35.77 -1.66 7.08
C PRO A 287 34.93 -2.25 5.97
N LYS A 288 35.44 -2.23 4.74
CA LYS A 288 34.78 -2.81 3.57
C LYS A 288 35.55 -4.05 3.15
N PHE A 289 34.79 -5.15 3.02
CA PHE A 289 35.37 -6.42 2.59
C PHE A 289 34.97 -6.75 1.16
N GLU A 290 35.92 -7.04 0.33
CA GLU A 290 35.68 -7.48 -1.05
C GLU A 290 35.13 -8.89 -1.07
N THR A 291 34.28 -9.18 -2.06
CA THR A 291 33.81 -10.54 -2.33
C THR A 291 34.95 -11.43 -2.80
N GLY A 292 34.79 -12.71 -2.60
CA GLY A 292 35.82 -13.73 -2.87
C GLY A 292 36.02 -14.63 -1.67
N THR A 293 37.18 -15.33 -1.65
CA THR A 293 37.57 -16.17 -0.52
C THR A 293 38.44 -15.37 0.43
N LYS A 294 38.03 -15.29 1.68
CA LYS A 294 38.70 -14.59 2.77
C LYS A 294 38.94 -15.56 3.92
N THR A 295 39.97 -15.32 4.70
CA THR A 295 40.28 -16.12 5.87
C THR A 295 39.75 -15.47 7.12
N PHE A 296 39.02 -16.22 7.93
CA PHE A 296 38.59 -15.83 9.27
C PHE A 296 39.49 -16.54 10.28
N THR A 297 40.23 -15.75 11.05
CA THR A 297 41.20 -16.25 12.03
C THR A 297 40.72 -15.94 13.45
N ILE A 298 40.82 -16.87 14.35
CA ILE A 298 40.59 -16.74 15.78
C ILE A 298 41.86 -17.08 16.52
N THR A 299 42.39 -16.16 17.29
CA THR A 299 43.64 -16.34 18.02
C THR A 299 43.58 -15.73 19.42
N ASN A 300 44.45 -16.12 20.31
CA ASN A 300 44.60 -15.48 21.62
C ASN A 300 45.63 -14.32 21.60
N ASP A 301 46.20 -14.05 20.48
CA ASP A 301 47.13 -12.91 20.28
C ASP A 301 46.36 -11.71 19.70
N GLU A 302 46.51 -10.53 20.34
CA GLU A 302 45.79 -9.32 19.98
C GLU A 302 46.28 -8.71 18.66
N ASP A 303 47.51 -8.94 18.30
CA ASP A 303 48.16 -8.43 17.09
C ASP A 303 48.11 -9.44 15.93
N ASN A 304 47.47 -10.60 16.12
CA ASN A 304 47.43 -11.71 15.16
C ASN A 304 48.85 -12.25 14.82
N ASP A 305 49.74 -12.22 15.79
CA ASP A 305 51.09 -12.77 15.60
C ASP A 305 51.07 -14.29 15.83
N VAL A 306 51.31 -15.02 14.76
CA VAL A 306 51.31 -16.49 14.75
C VAL A 306 52.39 -17.07 15.66
N ASP A 307 53.52 -16.38 15.78
CA ASP A 307 54.64 -16.85 16.57
C ASP A 307 54.41 -16.69 18.09
N ASN A 308 53.60 -15.73 18.49
CA ASN A 308 53.23 -15.47 19.87
C ASN A 308 51.95 -16.15 20.28
N ALA A 309 51.12 -16.54 19.35
CA ALA A 309 49.84 -17.20 19.62
C ALA A 309 50.01 -18.61 20.18
N THR A 310 49.34 -18.90 21.28
CA THR A 310 49.31 -20.26 21.86
C THR A 310 48.12 -21.08 21.34
N THR A 311 47.18 -20.46 20.71
CA THR A 311 46.03 -21.10 20.07
C THR A 311 45.55 -20.27 18.88
N ILE A 312 45.38 -20.94 17.73
CA ILE A 312 44.89 -20.35 16.50
C ILE A 312 43.87 -21.32 15.87
N ALA A 313 42.81 -20.79 15.34
CA ALA A 313 41.85 -21.49 14.50
C ALA A 313 41.53 -20.63 13.26
N GLU A 314 41.60 -21.24 12.10
CA GLU A 314 41.35 -20.58 10.83
C GLU A 314 40.34 -21.33 9.98
N GLU A 315 39.50 -20.57 9.27
CA GLU A 315 38.56 -21.11 8.31
C GLU A 315 38.39 -20.11 7.16
N THR A 316 38.13 -20.63 5.98
CA THR A 316 37.87 -19.79 4.81
C THR A 316 36.39 -19.50 4.63
N PHE A 317 36.09 -18.24 4.37
CA PHE A 317 34.76 -17.80 4.03
C PHE A 317 34.75 -17.29 2.59
N THR A 318 33.91 -17.95 1.76
CA THR A 318 33.75 -17.56 0.35
C THR A 318 32.43 -16.84 0.16
N SER A 319 32.50 -15.61 -0.34
CA SER A 319 31.31 -14.84 -0.73
C SER A 319 31.31 -14.57 -2.22
N SER A 320 30.17 -14.70 -2.84
CA SER A 320 29.91 -14.29 -4.22
C SER A 320 28.58 -13.59 -4.29
N GLY A 321 28.45 -12.62 -5.16
CA GLY A 321 27.21 -11.93 -5.39
C GLY A 321 27.12 -11.46 -6.83
N THR A 322 25.97 -11.59 -7.42
CA THR A 322 25.64 -11.03 -8.72
C THR A 322 24.35 -10.23 -8.60
N ILE A 323 24.36 -9.03 -9.18
CA ILE A 323 23.15 -8.24 -9.38
C ILE A 323 22.70 -8.52 -10.81
N GLU A 324 21.51 -9.05 -10.94
CA GLU A 324 20.85 -9.22 -12.23
C GLU A 324 19.82 -8.11 -12.40
N THR A 325 20.02 -7.28 -13.41
CA THR A 325 19.00 -6.32 -13.82
C THR A 325 18.05 -7.03 -14.76
N VAL A 326 16.81 -7.17 -14.33
CA VAL A 326 15.76 -7.84 -15.09
C VAL A 326 14.89 -6.78 -15.73
N GLN A 327 14.67 -6.91 -17.04
CA GLN A 327 13.71 -6.10 -17.77
C GLN A 327 12.48 -6.95 -18.07
N GLU A 328 11.34 -6.53 -17.54
CA GLU A 328 10.06 -7.12 -17.90
C GLU A 328 9.66 -6.67 -19.31
N ASN A 329 9.47 -7.62 -20.23
CA ASN A 329 8.95 -7.34 -21.54
C ASN A 329 7.42 -7.41 -21.51
N ILE A 330 6.79 -6.24 -21.64
CA ILE A 330 5.34 -6.11 -21.71
C ILE A 330 4.93 -5.85 -23.16
N ILE A 331 4.12 -6.74 -23.73
CA ILE A 331 3.42 -6.46 -24.97
C ILE A 331 2.08 -5.84 -24.60
N SER A 332 1.87 -4.60 -25.04
CA SER A 332 0.59 -3.92 -24.93
C SER A 332 -0.15 -4.06 -26.26
N LEU A 333 -1.24 -4.81 -26.25
CA LEU A 333 -2.15 -4.94 -27.37
C LEU A 333 -3.28 -3.93 -27.20
N ARG A 334 -3.53 -3.13 -28.23
CA ARG A 334 -4.72 -2.28 -28.33
C ARG A 334 -5.87 -3.13 -28.87
N ASN A 335 -6.80 -3.45 -28.02
CA ASN A 335 -8.03 -4.11 -28.40
C ASN A 335 -9.18 -3.09 -28.41
N ALA A 336 -9.95 -3.08 -29.49
CA ALA A 336 -11.16 -2.27 -29.52
C ALA A 336 -12.32 -3.05 -28.89
N ARG A 337 -12.79 -2.61 -27.73
CA ARG A 337 -13.99 -3.15 -27.11
C ARG A 337 -15.21 -2.40 -27.61
N ILE A 338 -16.13 -3.12 -28.23
CA ILE A 338 -17.36 -2.58 -28.79
C ILE A 338 -18.51 -2.81 -27.79
N GLU A 339 -19.08 -1.73 -27.28
CA GLU A 339 -20.23 -1.76 -26.42
C GLU A 339 -21.45 -1.16 -27.12
N ARG A 340 -22.61 -1.77 -26.96
CA ARG A 340 -23.90 -1.25 -27.48
C ARG A 340 -24.69 -0.70 -26.32
N ARG A 341 -24.97 0.60 -26.36
CA ARG A 341 -25.77 1.29 -25.35
C ARG A 341 -27.12 1.64 -25.90
N ARG A 342 -28.15 1.40 -25.10
CA ARG A 342 -29.53 1.86 -25.41
C ARG A 342 -29.68 3.29 -24.95
N GLU A 343 -30.24 4.12 -25.82
CA GLU A 343 -30.60 5.51 -25.54
C GLU A 343 -32.12 5.63 -25.65
N PHE A 344 -32.71 6.45 -24.78
CA PHE A 344 -34.15 6.68 -24.77
C PHE A 344 -34.44 8.15 -24.98
N GLN A 345 -35.48 8.45 -25.75
CA GLN A 345 -35.93 9.81 -25.95
C GLN A 345 -37.44 9.88 -25.81
N GLU A 346 -37.89 10.87 -25.04
CA GLU A 346 -39.33 11.13 -24.83
C GLU A 346 -39.62 12.58 -25.16
N ARG A 347 -40.79 12.82 -25.74
CA ARG A 347 -41.32 14.15 -25.94
C ARG A 347 -42.83 14.15 -25.75
N ASN A 348 -43.38 15.26 -25.22
CA ASN A 348 -44.81 15.44 -25.14
C ASN A 348 -45.38 15.84 -26.50
N VAL A 349 -46.46 15.21 -26.89
CA VAL A 349 -47.17 15.52 -28.15
C VAL A 349 -48.63 15.82 -27.83
N ASN A 350 -49.18 16.81 -28.53
CA ASN A 350 -50.56 17.19 -28.42
C ASN A 350 -51.21 17.09 -29.80
N ARG A 351 -52.40 16.51 -29.86
CA ARG A 351 -53.18 16.45 -31.08
C ARG A 351 -54.49 17.19 -30.83
N ASP A 352 -54.79 18.17 -31.72
CA ASP A 352 -56.07 18.83 -31.73
C ASP A 352 -57.10 17.92 -32.44
N LEU A 353 -58.12 17.50 -31.73
CA LEU A 353 -59.18 16.66 -32.25
C LEU A 353 -60.30 17.51 -32.91
N GLY A 354 -60.15 18.83 -32.93
CA GLY A 354 -61.10 19.76 -33.53
C GLY A 354 -61.87 20.58 -32.54
N THR A 355 -62.54 21.60 -33.04
CA THR A 355 -63.37 22.52 -32.28
C THR A 355 -64.83 22.30 -32.63
N ARG A 356 -65.63 22.03 -31.61
CA ARG A 356 -67.07 21.91 -31.74
C ARG A 356 -67.73 23.18 -31.22
N VAL A 357 -68.74 23.69 -31.95
CA VAL A 357 -69.59 24.82 -31.51
C VAL A 357 -70.84 24.22 -30.83
N THR A 358 -71.10 24.57 -29.63
CA THR A 358 -72.30 24.20 -28.88
C THR A 358 -73.10 25.44 -28.44
#